data_8b0d15cd7203f29e056136d0a96e4415
#
_entry.id   8b0d15cd7203f29e056136d0a96e4415
#
_cell.length_a   1.000
_cell.length_b   1.000
_cell.length_c   1.000
_cell.angle_alpha   90.00
_cell.angle_beta   90.00
_cell.angle_gamma   90.00
#
_symmetry.space_group_name_H-M   'P 1'
#
loop_
_entity.id
_entity.type
_entity.pdbx_description
1 polymer ?
#
loop_
_entity_poly.entity_id
_entity_poly.type
_entity_poly.pdbx_seq_one_letter_code
_entity_poly.pdbx_strand_id
1 'polypeptide(L)'
;MPTTNGKADGTSTPARILDAALASFATRGYEATSLDALAAGLEVRKQTILYWFPSKEVLLDAVIDRSAAELSVALEGSLATAGPGWVRVEAVVRSVFRLAARQPELLGLVREMGRLGPPAATRFVAALEPLVGRASEFLEAEMDSGHMRRHEPRLLLLAIYSTVIGMLTEVELLRALGEEPTTRSLVRRRAEILDLLRSALVTVP
;
A
#
# COMPACT_ATOMS: atom_id res chain seq x y z
N MET A 1 -18.26 -16.11 -43.83
CA MET A 1 -16.98 -16.04 -43.17
C MET A 1 -17.18 -15.40 -41.81
N PRO A 2 -17.01 -16.10 -40.67
CA PRO A 2 -17.23 -15.52 -39.37
C PRO A 2 -16.02 -14.69 -38.97
N THR A 3 -16.29 -13.49 -38.48
CA THR A 3 -15.35 -12.54 -37.92
C THR A 3 -14.74 -13.11 -36.66
N THR A 4 -13.44 -13.16 -36.61
CA THR A 4 -12.57 -13.59 -35.50
C THR A 4 -12.89 -12.78 -34.24
N ASN A 5 -13.42 -13.46 -33.24
CA ASN A 5 -13.66 -12.96 -31.91
C ASN A 5 -12.29 -12.82 -31.23
N GLY A 6 -11.81 -11.58 -31.08
CA GLY A 6 -10.61 -11.28 -30.30
C GLY A 6 -10.83 -11.76 -28.87
N LYS A 7 -9.96 -12.64 -28.43
CA LYS A 7 -9.87 -13.18 -27.08
C LYS A 7 -9.65 -12.02 -26.12
N ALA A 8 -10.73 -11.51 -25.52
CA ALA A 8 -10.67 -10.50 -24.48
C ALA A 8 -9.97 -11.13 -23.27
N ASP A 9 -8.89 -10.52 -22.79
CA ASP A 9 -8.31 -10.80 -21.50
C ASP A 9 -9.41 -10.82 -20.44
N GLY A 10 -9.48 -11.87 -19.62
CA GLY A 10 -10.60 -12.19 -18.73
C GLY A 10 -10.88 -11.19 -17.60
N THR A 11 -10.38 -9.95 -17.68
CA THR A 11 -10.58 -8.88 -16.70
C THR A 11 -11.84 -8.08 -17.07
N SER A 12 -12.81 -8.00 -16.15
CA SER A 12 -14.05 -7.25 -16.36
C SER A 12 -13.81 -5.75 -16.57
N THR A 13 -14.70 -5.07 -17.28
CA THR A 13 -14.61 -3.62 -17.52
C THR A 13 -14.43 -2.80 -16.25
N PRO A 14 -15.18 -3.01 -15.15
CA PRO A 14 -14.94 -2.26 -13.90
C PRO A 14 -13.55 -2.54 -13.30
N ALA A 15 -13.04 -3.75 -13.39
CA ALA A 15 -11.69 -4.05 -12.90
C ALA A 15 -10.62 -3.31 -13.72
N ARG A 16 -10.72 -3.26 -15.04
CA ARG A 16 -9.82 -2.47 -15.90
C ARG A 16 -9.87 -0.97 -15.58
N ILE A 17 -11.05 -0.43 -15.27
CA ILE A 17 -11.21 0.97 -14.86
C ILE A 17 -10.51 1.21 -13.52
N LEU A 18 -10.67 0.32 -12.55
CA LEU A 18 -10.01 0.42 -11.25
C LEU A 18 -8.49 0.33 -11.36
N ASP A 19 -7.95 -0.55 -12.22
CA ASP A 19 -6.51 -0.67 -12.47
C ASP A 19 -5.93 0.61 -13.08
N ALA A 20 -6.59 1.16 -14.10
CA ALA A 20 -6.17 2.39 -14.74
C ALA A 20 -6.27 3.61 -13.77
N ALA A 21 -7.32 3.65 -12.94
CA ALA A 21 -7.49 4.68 -11.94
C ALA A 21 -6.41 4.59 -10.84
N LEU A 22 -6.13 3.39 -10.33
CA LEU A 22 -5.05 3.15 -9.36
C LEU A 22 -3.71 3.65 -9.91
N ALA A 23 -3.32 3.23 -11.11
CA ALA A 23 -2.09 3.64 -11.75
C ALA A 23 -2.02 5.17 -11.93
N SER A 24 -3.12 5.80 -12.33
CA SER A 24 -3.18 7.25 -12.53
C SER A 24 -3.12 8.03 -11.21
N PHE A 25 -3.89 7.62 -10.19
CA PHE A 25 -3.88 8.26 -8.88
C PHE A 25 -2.52 8.12 -8.19
N ALA A 26 -1.89 6.97 -8.31
CA ALA A 26 -0.58 6.70 -7.73
C ALA A 26 0.57 7.52 -8.36
N THR A 27 0.50 7.77 -9.68
CA THR A 27 1.62 8.39 -10.42
C THR A 27 1.43 9.87 -10.66
N ARG A 28 0.22 10.30 -11.01
CA ARG A 28 -0.11 11.71 -11.33
C ARG A 28 -0.80 12.44 -10.19
N GLY A 29 -1.32 11.70 -9.22
CA GLY A 29 -2.16 12.19 -8.16
C GLY A 29 -3.65 12.24 -8.54
N TYR A 30 -4.49 12.27 -7.52
CA TYR A 30 -5.95 12.31 -7.69
C TYR A 30 -6.40 13.55 -8.45
N GLU A 31 -5.95 14.74 -8.02
CA GLU A 31 -6.40 16.01 -8.61
C GLU A 31 -6.08 16.12 -10.11
N ALA A 32 -4.89 15.71 -10.51
CA ALA A 32 -4.43 15.76 -11.90
C ALA A 32 -5.02 14.67 -12.80
N THR A 33 -5.75 13.70 -12.25
CA THR A 33 -6.42 12.64 -13.00
C THR A 33 -7.83 13.07 -13.39
N SER A 34 -8.18 13.00 -14.69
CA SER A 34 -9.54 13.23 -15.19
C SER A 34 -10.18 11.95 -15.71
N LEU A 35 -11.52 11.86 -15.60
CA LEU A 35 -12.28 10.73 -16.18
C LEU A 35 -12.14 10.66 -17.70
N ASP A 36 -11.97 11.81 -18.39
CA ASP A 36 -11.76 11.85 -19.82
C ASP A 36 -10.41 11.25 -20.22
N ALA A 37 -9.35 11.55 -19.46
CA ALA A 37 -8.02 10.97 -19.67
C ALA A 37 -8.00 9.45 -19.40
N LEU A 38 -8.71 9.00 -18.35
CA LEU A 38 -8.86 7.57 -18.07
C LEU A 38 -9.62 6.86 -19.18
N ALA A 39 -10.73 7.45 -19.66
CA ALA A 39 -11.54 6.88 -20.75
C ALA A 39 -10.73 6.76 -22.04
N ALA A 40 -9.96 7.80 -22.41
CA ALA A 40 -9.07 7.77 -23.55
C ALA A 40 -8.01 6.66 -23.45
N GLY A 41 -7.35 6.53 -22.29
CA GLY A 41 -6.33 5.50 -22.06
C GLY A 41 -6.87 4.07 -22.06
N LEU A 42 -8.16 3.89 -21.76
CA LEU A 42 -8.86 2.60 -21.78
C LEU A 42 -9.55 2.30 -23.12
N GLU A 43 -9.55 3.26 -24.05
CA GLU A 43 -10.28 3.21 -25.34
C GLU A 43 -11.80 2.98 -25.14
N VAL A 44 -12.37 3.64 -24.12
CA VAL A 44 -13.80 3.61 -23.83
C VAL A 44 -14.39 5.01 -23.81
N ARG A 45 -15.73 5.13 -23.81
CA ARG A 45 -16.41 6.41 -23.62
C ARG A 45 -16.44 6.76 -22.13
N LYS A 46 -16.36 8.04 -21.79
CA LYS A 46 -16.51 8.54 -20.40
C LYS A 46 -17.78 8.00 -19.74
N GLN A 47 -18.89 7.90 -20.48
CA GLN A 47 -20.15 7.33 -20.01
C GLN A 47 -20.01 5.88 -19.54
N THR A 48 -19.09 5.11 -20.12
CA THR A 48 -18.79 3.74 -19.64
C THR A 48 -18.21 3.75 -18.25
N ILE A 49 -17.31 4.71 -17.95
CA ILE A 49 -16.76 4.87 -16.59
C ILE A 49 -17.87 5.33 -15.64
N LEU A 50 -18.65 6.37 -16.03
CA LEU A 50 -19.73 6.91 -15.20
C LEU A 50 -20.87 5.93 -14.95
N TYR A 51 -21.06 4.96 -15.83
CA TYR A 51 -22.03 3.87 -15.61
C TYR A 51 -21.62 2.99 -14.40
N TRP A 52 -20.34 2.68 -14.25
CA TRP A 52 -19.84 1.87 -13.16
C TRP A 52 -19.50 2.68 -11.90
N PHE A 53 -19.00 3.89 -12.10
CA PHE A 53 -18.55 4.82 -11.05
C PHE A 53 -19.13 6.21 -11.35
N PRO A 54 -20.27 6.56 -10.75
CA PRO A 54 -21.04 7.79 -11.09
C PRO A 54 -20.25 9.10 -10.94
N SER A 55 -19.16 9.11 -10.20
CA SER A 55 -18.29 10.28 -10.07
C SER A 55 -16.82 9.84 -9.88
N LYS A 56 -15.89 10.81 -9.96
CA LYS A 56 -14.46 10.58 -9.70
C LYS A 56 -14.22 10.21 -8.22
N GLU A 57 -15.02 10.76 -7.32
CA GLU A 57 -14.98 10.46 -5.88
C GLU A 57 -15.41 9.02 -5.63
N VAL A 58 -16.50 8.55 -6.24
CA VAL A 58 -16.95 7.15 -6.14
C VAL A 58 -15.91 6.20 -6.72
N LEU A 59 -15.24 6.59 -7.82
CA LEU A 59 -14.14 5.82 -8.37
C LEU A 59 -12.95 5.75 -7.40
N LEU A 60 -12.58 6.88 -6.77
CA LEU A 60 -11.53 6.91 -5.75
C LEU A 60 -11.87 6.00 -4.58
N ASP A 61 -13.08 6.07 -4.06
CA ASP A 61 -13.56 5.24 -2.97
C ASP A 61 -13.43 3.74 -3.29
N ALA A 62 -13.83 3.33 -4.50
CA ALA A 62 -13.71 1.95 -4.93
C ALA A 62 -12.24 1.50 -5.12
N VAL A 63 -11.36 2.40 -5.58
CA VAL A 63 -9.91 2.14 -5.64
C VAL A 63 -9.33 1.99 -4.23
N ILE A 64 -9.71 2.85 -3.28
CA ILE A 64 -9.27 2.76 -1.88
C ILE A 64 -9.68 1.42 -1.28
N ASP A 65 -10.95 1.04 -1.38
CA ASP A 65 -11.49 -0.19 -0.78
C ASP A 65 -10.79 -1.43 -1.33
N ARG A 66 -10.61 -1.51 -2.66
CA ARG A 66 -9.89 -2.62 -3.30
C ARG A 66 -8.44 -2.67 -2.87
N SER A 67 -7.76 -1.53 -2.85
CA SER A 67 -6.34 -1.44 -2.47
C SER A 67 -6.11 -1.79 -1.00
N ALA A 68 -7.00 -1.38 -0.11
CA ALA A 68 -6.95 -1.76 1.30
C ALA A 68 -7.16 -3.27 1.48
N ALA A 69 -8.10 -3.88 0.73
CA ALA A 69 -8.31 -5.32 0.76
C ALA A 69 -7.07 -6.10 0.25
N GLU A 70 -6.46 -5.68 -0.86
CA GLU A 70 -5.24 -6.28 -1.41
C GLU A 70 -4.08 -6.17 -0.41
N LEU A 71 -3.90 -5.01 0.22
CA LEU A 71 -2.88 -4.80 1.25
C LEU A 71 -3.13 -5.71 2.47
N SER A 72 -4.37 -5.79 2.95
CA SER A 72 -4.74 -6.66 4.07
C SER A 72 -4.42 -8.12 3.77
N VAL A 73 -4.82 -8.64 2.61
CA VAL A 73 -4.52 -10.02 2.19
C VAL A 73 -3.01 -10.28 2.14
N ALA A 74 -2.23 -9.35 1.57
CA ALA A 74 -0.78 -9.49 1.44
C ALA A 74 -0.07 -9.53 2.82
N LEU A 75 -0.55 -8.74 3.78
CA LEU A 75 0.03 -8.68 5.12
C LEU A 75 -0.45 -9.83 6.01
N GLU A 76 -1.72 -10.19 5.97
CA GLU A 76 -2.29 -11.32 6.73
C GLU A 76 -1.64 -12.64 6.36
N GLY A 77 -1.39 -12.90 5.08
CA GLY A 77 -0.67 -14.09 4.64
C GLY A 77 0.74 -14.20 5.25
N SER A 78 1.40 -13.06 5.49
CA SER A 78 2.71 -13.02 6.15
C SER A 78 2.61 -13.17 7.66
N LEU A 79 1.55 -12.66 8.28
CA LEU A 79 1.31 -12.79 9.72
C LEU A 79 0.93 -14.21 10.12
N ALA A 80 0.15 -14.91 9.29
CA ALA A 80 -0.31 -16.27 9.56
C ALA A 80 0.83 -17.31 9.59
N THR A 81 1.91 -17.07 8.83
CA THR A 81 3.04 -17.98 8.70
C THR A 81 4.25 -17.61 9.57
N ALA A 82 4.28 -16.41 10.14
CA ALA A 82 5.39 -15.94 10.95
C ALA A 82 5.28 -16.40 12.41
N GLY A 83 6.43 -16.74 13.01
CA GLY A 83 6.54 -16.98 14.45
C GLY A 83 6.25 -15.73 15.31
N PRO A 84 6.25 -15.84 16.64
CA PRO A 84 6.06 -14.73 17.57
C PRO A 84 7.28 -13.79 17.59
N GLY A 85 7.15 -12.68 18.27
CA GLY A 85 8.25 -11.75 18.52
C GLY A 85 8.72 -11.02 17.29
N TRP A 86 10.01 -10.71 17.25
CA TRP A 86 10.66 -9.97 16.16
C TRP A 86 10.42 -10.60 14.77
N VAL A 87 10.36 -11.93 14.68
CA VAL A 87 10.18 -12.65 13.41
C VAL A 87 8.89 -12.21 12.71
N ARG A 88 7.83 -11.91 13.47
CA ARG A 88 6.56 -11.42 12.91
C ARG A 88 6.69 -10.00 12.35
N VAL A 89 7.34 -9.10 13.08
CA VAL A 89 7.60 -7.72 12.59
C VAL A 89 8.44 -7.76 11.31
N GLU A 90 9.50 -8.56 11.31
CA GLU A 90 10.36 -8.76 10.13
C GLU A 90 9.57 -9.29 8.93
N ALA A 91 8.69 -10.27 9.14
CA ALA A 91 7.86 -10.85 8.08
C ALA A 91 6.94 -9.81 7.44
N VAL A 92 6.31 -8.94 8.25
CA VAL A 92 5.46 -7.84 7.76
C VAL A 92 6.27 -6.85 6.94
N VAL A 93 7.38 -6.34 7.46
CA VAL A 93 8.24 -5.40 6.73
C VAL A 93 8.71 -6.01 5.41
N ARG A 94 9.19 -7.26 5.42
CA ARG A 94 9.58 -7.98 4.19
C ARG A 94 8.42 -8.10 3.20
N SER A 95 7.19 -8.29 3.68
CA SER A 95 6.00 -8.36 2.84
C SER A 95 5.69 -7.02 2.17
N VAL A 96 5.77 -5.91 2.90
CA VAL A 96 5.61 -4.57 2.33
C VAL A 96 6.65 -4.29 1.24
N PHE A 97 7.91 -4.66 1.47
CA PHE A 97 8.96 -4.50 0.45
C PHE A 97 8.75 -5.39 -0.79
N ARG A 98 8.22 -6.61 -0.61
CA ARG A 98 7.82 -7.46 -1.76
C ARG A 98 6.67 -6.85 -2.54
N LEU A 99 5.68 -6.29 -1.83
CA LEU A 99 4.54 -5.61 -2.43
C LEU A 99 5.00 -4.38 -3.22
N ALA A 100 5.90 -3.57 -2.67
CA ALA A 100 6.51 -2.43 -3.35
C ALA A 100 7.17 -2.80 -4.68
N ALA A 101 7.84 -3.95 -4.71
CA ALA A 101 8.52 -4.42 -5.92
C ALA A 101 7.54 -4.97 -6.99
N ARG A 102 6.38 -5.48 -6.57
CA ARG A 102 5.39 -6.12 -7.46
C ARG A 102 4.28 -5.18 -7.91
N GLN A 103 3.89 -4.27 -7.04
CA GLN A 103 2.74 -3.36 -7.20
C GLN A 103 3.10 -1.97 -6.67
N PRO A 104 4.03 -1.24 -7.30
CA PRO A 104 4.46 0.08 -6.83
C PRO A 104 3.31 1.10 -6.80
N GLU A 105 2.30 0.93 -7.65
CA GLU A 105 1.11 1.78 -7.70
C GLU A 105 0.32 1.74 -6.40
N LEU A 106 0.26 0.59 -5.74
CA LEU A 106 -0.44 0.46 -4.46
C LEU A 106 0.20 1.35 -3.38
N LEU A 107 1.53 1.38 -3.32
CA LEU A 107 2.25 2.25 -2.37
C LEU A 107 2.18 3.73 -2.78
N GLY A 108 2.16 4.02 -4.08
CA GLY A 108 1.91 5.36 -4.58
C GLY A 108 0.53 5.88 -4.15
N LEU A 109 -0.51 5.04 -4.20
CA LEU A 109 -1.83 5.36 -3.69
C LEU A 109 -1.82 5.61 -2.17
N VAL A 110 -1.15 4.76 -1.39
CA VAL A 110 -1.02 4.92 0.07
C VAL A 110 -0.43 6.28 0.42
N ARG A 111 0.62 6.71 -0.29
CA ARG A 111 1.19 8.06 -0.15
C ARG A 111 0.19 9.15 -0.54
N GLU A 112 -0.54 8.96 -1.64
CA GLU A 112 -1.54 9.93 -2.12
C GLU A 112 -2.68 10.10 -1.12
N MET A 113 -3.11 9.04 -0.41
CA MET A 113 -4.11 9.14 0.65
C MET A 113 -3.65 10.05 1.78
N GLY A 114 -2.38 9.95 2.20
CA GLY A 114 -1.79 10.86 3.20
C GLY A 114 -1.78 12.31 2.72
N ARG A 115 -1.52 12.57 1.43
CA ARG A 115 -1.51 13.90 0.84
C ARG A 115 -2.92 14.51 0.72
N LEU A 116 -3.90 13.70 0.36
CA LEU A 116 -5.30 14.16 0.22
C LEU A 116 -5.94 14.50 1.57
N GLY A 117 -5.54 13.81 2.63
CA GLY A 117 -6.19 13.98 3.92
C GLY A 117 -7.63 13.46 3.95
N PRO A 118 -8.46 13.92 4.92
CA PRO A 118 -9.86 13.54 4.98
C PRO A 118 -10.64 14.08 3.75
N PRO A 119 -11.65 13.32 3.23
CA PRO A 119 -12.16 12.04 3.74
C PRO A 119 -11.40 10.80 3.27
N ALA A 120 -10.56 10.88 2.24
CA ALA A 120 -9.89 9.73 1.62
C ALA A 120 -8.98 8.98 2.60
N ALA A 121 -8.13 9.69 3.35
CA ALA A 121 -7.26 9.08 4.37
C ALA A 121 -8.08 8.38 5.46
N THR A 122 -9.18 8.99 5.91
CA THR A 122 -10.07 8.41 6.92
C THR A 122 -10.69 7.11 6.42
N ARG A 123 -11.15 7.05 5.17
CA ARG A 123 -11.69 5.84 4.55
C ARG A 123 -10.64 4.74 4.47
N PHE A 124 -9.44 5.07 4.02
CA PHE A 124 -8.34 4.10 3.89
C PHE A 124 -7.96 3.50 5.25
N VAL A 125 -7.81 4.33 6.29
CA VAL A 125 -7.52 3.87 7.65
C VAL A 125 -8.65 3.00 8.20
N ALA A 126 -9.92 3.40 8.00
CA ALA A 126 -11.08 2.62 8.43
C ALA A 126 -11.12 1.22 7.75
N ALA A 127 -10.78 1.15 6.47
CA ALA A 127 -10.71 -0.12 5.76
C ALA A 127 -9.59 -1.05 6.26
N LEU A 128 -8.53 -0.50 6.86
CA LEU A 128 -7.41 -1.25 7.45
C LEU A 128 -7.58 -1.49 8.97
N GLU A 129 -8.62 -0.96 9.61
CA GLU A 129 -8.79 -1.05 11.07
C GLU A 129 -8.70 -2.48 11.63
N PRO A 130 -9.26 -3.53 10.99
CA PRO A 130 -9.10 -4.89 11.49
C PRO A 130 -7.63 -5.36 11.52
N LEU A 131 -6.83 -4.93 10.56
CA LEU A 131 -5.39 -5.25 10.51
C LEU A 131 -4.62 -4.46 11.56
N VAL A 132 -4.92 -3.15 11.70
CA VAL A 132 -4.31 -2.26 12.70
C VAL A 132 -4.62 -2.72 14.12
N GLY A 133 -5.87 -3.15 14.39
CA GLY A 133 -6.29 -3.71 15.68
C GLY A 133 -5.46 -4.93 16.07
N ARG A 134 -5.40 -5.94 15.18
CA ARG A 134 -4.59 -7.15 15.43
C ARG A 134 -3.10 -6.88 15.59
N ALA A 135 -2.56 -5.92 14.84
CA ALA A 135 -1.17 -5.52 14.98
C ALA A 135 -0.91 -4.82 16.32
N SER A 136 -1.84 -3.98 16.79
CA SER A 136 -1.77 -3.33 18.10
C SER A 136 -1.80 -4.36 19.24
N GLU A 137 -2.76 -5.28 19.22
CA GLU A 137 -2.87 -6.37 20.20
C GLU A 137 -1.60 -7.23 20.27
N PHE A 138 -1.03 -7.56 19.11
CA PHE A 138 0.26 -8.27 19.06
C PHE A 138 1.39 -7.49 19.71
N LEU A 139 1.53 -6.20 19.39
CA LEU A 139 2.58 -5.36 19.98
C LEU A 139 2.42 -5.20 21.49
N GLU A 140 1.17 -5.02 21.98
CA GLU A 140 0.87 -4.95 23.40
C GLU A 140 1.31 -6.24 24.12
N ALA A 141 0.96 -7.41 23.57
CA ALA A 141 1.33 -8.71 24.15
C ALA A 141 2.88 -8.88 24.22
N GLU A 142 3.61 -8.48 23.18
CA GLU A 142 5.08 -8.57 23.17
C GLU A 142 5.74 -7.56 24.14
N MET A 143 5.14 -6.39 24.32
CA MET A 143 5.57 -5.40 25.31
C MET A 143 5.29 -5.87 26.74
N ASP A 144 4.13 -6.45 26.98
CA ASP A 144 3.75 -6.97 28.30
C ASP A 144 4.59 -8.18 28.73
N SER A 145 5.01 -9.01 27.78
CA SER A 145 5.94 -10.11 28.02
C SER A 145 7.40 -9.67 28.19
N GLY A 146 7.70 -8.39 27.99
CA GLY A 146 9.07 -7.86 28.10
C GLY A 146 9.98 -8.11 26.87
N HIS A 147 9.47 -8.73 25.82
CA HIS A 147 10.23 -8.99 24.60
C HIS A 147 10.47 -7.73 23.76
N MET A 148 9.56 -6.75 23.90
CA MET A 148 9.68 -5.45 23.22
C MET A 148 9.62 -4.30 24.22
N ARG A 149 10.28 -3.21 23.86
CA ARG A 149 10.23 -1.96 24.63
C ARG A 149 8.83 -1.38 24.59
N ARG A 150 8.40 -0.77 25.69
CA ARG A 150 7.08 -0.15 25.82
C ARG A 150 6.97 1.10 24.96
N HIS A 151 5.96 1.12 24.12
CA HIS A 151 5.50 2.23 23.28
C HIS A 151 3.97 2.29 23.30
N GLU A 152 3.41 3.37 22.80
CA GLU A 152 1.99 3.40 22.47
C GLU A 152 1.80 2.67 21.12
N PRO A 153 1.01 1.58 21.04
CA PRO A 153 1.00 0.68 19.88
C PRO A 153 0.59 1.34 18.57
N ARG A 154 -0.44 2.20 18.58
CA ARG A 154 -0.91 2.86 17.37
C ARG A 154 0.07 3.92 16.85
N LEU A 155 0.71 4.67 17.74
CA LEU A 155 1.78 5.62 17.35
C LEU A 155 3.02 4.89 16.84
N LEU A 156 3.35 3.74 17.44
CA LEU A 156 4.45 2.90 16.96
C LEU A 156 4.15 2.36 15.54
N LEU A 157 2.93 1.89 15.28
CA LEU A 157 2.51 1.45 13.94
C LEU A 157 2.59 2.60 12.94
N LEU A 158 2.18 3.82 13.32
CA LEU A 158 2.31 5.01 12.48
C LEU A 158 3.78 5.34 12.20
N ALA A 159 4.67 5.24 13.20
CA ALA A 159 6.11 5.49 13.03
C ALA A 159 6.75 4.46 12.08
N ILE A 160 6.42 3.17 12.25
CA ILE A 160 6.87 2.10 11.36
C ILE A 160 6.36 2.33 9.93
N TYR A 161 5.06 2.62 9.79
CA TYR A 161 4.46 2.96 8.52
C TYR A 161 5.20 4.12 7.84
N SER A 162 5.37 5.25 8.53
CA SER A 162 6.01 6.45 7.99
C SER A 162 7.44 6.19 7.54
N THR A 163 8.21 5.44 8.35
CA THR A 163 9.60 5.07 8.02
C THR A 163 9.66 4.16 6.79
N VAL A 164 8.83 3.11 6.76
CA VAL A 164 8.83 2.13 5.66
C VAL A 164 8.33 2.77 4.36
N ILE A 165 7.20 3.49 4.40
CA ILE A 165 6.62 4.12 3.21
C ILE A 165 7.53 5.24 2.68
N GLY A 166 8.09 6.07 3.54
CA GLY A 166 9.06 7.10 3.13
C GLY A 166 10.24 6.48 2.38
N MET A 167 10.86 5.44 2.93
CA MET A 167 11.97 4.73 2.27
C MET A 167 11.58 4.03 0.95
N LEU A 168 10.32 3.78 0.71
CA LEU A 168 9.83 3.12 -0.51
C LEU A 168 9.37 4.12 -1.57
N THR A 169 8.81 5.27 -1.19
CA THR A 169 8.10 6.17 -2.10
C THR A 169 8.77 7.53 -2.34
N GLU A 170 9.72 7.95 -1.46
CA GLU A 170 10.42 9.24 -1.59
C GLU A 170 11.61 9.13 -2.57
N VAL A 171 11.31 8.75 -3.82
CA VAL A 171 12.32 8.43 -4.86
C VAL A 171 13.24 9.62 -5.14
N GLU A 172 12.72 10.84 -5.22
CA GLU A 172 13.52 12.03 -5.51
C GLU A 172 14.45 12.40 -4.35
N LEU A 173 14.01 12.24 -3.10
CA LEU A 173 14.89 12.42 -1.94
C LEU A 173 15.97 11.35 -1.90
N LEU A 174 15.63 10.10 -2.21
CA LEU A 174 16.61 9.01 -2.30
C LEU A 174 17.67 9.31 -3.35
N ARG A 175 17.28 9.75 -4.54
CA ARG A 175 18.22 10.16 -5.60
C ARG A 175 19.12 11.32 -5.16
N ALA A 176 18.56 12.33 -4.49
CA ALA A 176 19.33 13.43 -3.94
C ALA A 176 20.36 12.99 -2.89
N LEU A 177 20.11 11.88 -2.19
CA LEU A 177 21.05 11.24 -1.26
C LEU A 177 22.02 10.24 -1.94
N GLY A 178 21.99 10.13 -3.27
CA GLY A 178 22.81 9.19 -4.04
C GLY A 178 22.27 7.77 -4.12
N GLU A 179 21.00 7.56 -3.73
CA GLU A 179 20.35 6.25 -3.73
C GLU A 179 19.48 6.07 -4.98
N GLU A 180 20.01 5.37 -5.98
CA GLU A 180 19.24 5.03 -7.17
C GLU A 180 18.17 3.95 -6.86
N PRO A 181 16.94 4.04 -7.42
CA PRO A 181 15.84 3.12 -7.16
C PRO A 181 16.00 1.78 -7.89
N THR A 182 17.06 1.06 -7.57
CA THR A 182 17.37 -0.28 -8.11
C THR A 182 16.88 -1.38 -7.17
N THR A 183 16.75 -2.61 -7.68
CA THR A 183 16.46 -3.80 -6.85
C THR A 183 17.52 -3.98 -5.75
N ARG A 184 18.79 -3.72 -6.06
CA ARG A 184 19.88 -3.82 -5.08
C ARG A 184 19.73 -2.78 -3.96
N SER A 185 19.41 -1.54 -4.30
CA SER A 185 19.12 -0.46 -3.36
C SER A 185 17.89 -0.80 -2.49
N LEU A 186 16.84 -1.38 -3.09
CA LEU A 186 15.66 -1.83 -2.35
C LEU A 186 15.99 -2.87 -1.28
N VAL A 187 16.83 -3.86 -1.61
CA VAL A 187 17.28 -4.90 -0.66
C VAL A 187 18.09 -4.27 0.48
N ARG A 188 19.00 -3.35 0.17
CA ARG A 188 19.82 -2.63 1.18
C ARG A 188 18.92 -1.81 2.11
N ARG A 189 18.03 -0.98 1.58
CA ARG A 189 17.09 -0.15 2.36
C ARG A 189 16.22 -0.99 3.30
N ARG A 190 15.79 -2.17 2.83
CA ARG A 190 15.06 -3.11 3.68
C ARG A 190 15.92 -3.59 4.85
N ALA A 191 17.20 -3.93 4.62
CA ALA A 191 18.10 -4.37 5.69
C ALA A 191 18.30 -3.26 6.74
N GLU A 192 18.56 -2.03 6.31
CA GLU A 192 18.72 -0.86 7.18
C GLU A 192 17.48 -0.59 8.03
N ILE A 193 16.27 -0.65 7.41
CA ILE A 193 15.02 -0.49 8.17
C ILE A 193 14.86 -1.59 9.21
N LEU A 194 15.12 -2.84 8.85
CA LEU A 194 14.99 -3.96 9.78
C LEU A 194 15.95 -3.84 10.96
N ASP A 195 17.19 -3.41 10.71
CA ASP A 195 18.18 -3.15 11.76
C ASP A 195 17.74 -2.01 12.69
N LEU A 196 17.29 -0.90 12.11
CA LEU A 196 16.76 0.24 12.86
C LEU A 196 15.59 -0.17 13.77
N LEU A 197 14.60 -0.85 13.20
CA LEU A 197 13.41 -1.29 13.91
C LEU A 197 13.75 -2.31 14.99
N ARG A 198 14.66 -3.25 14.73
CA ARG A 198 15.11 -4.22 15.71
C ARG A 198 15.78 -3.55 16.89
N SER A 199 16.70 -2.60 16.63
CA SER A 199 17.39 -1.83 17.66
C SER A 199 16.45 -0.97 18.50
N ALA A 200 15.39 -0.43 17.88
CA ALA A 200 14.40 0.39 18.56
C ALA A 200 13.41 -0.44 19.40
N LEU A 201 13.02 -1.62 18.93
CA LEU A 201 11.91 -2.39 19.51
C LEU A 201 12.35 -3.49 20.47
N VAL A 202 13.41 -4.24 20.11
CA VAL A 202 13.79 -5.44 20.88
C VAL A 202 14.57 -5.03 22.14
N THR A 203 14.18 -5.58 23.27
CA THR A 203 14.96 -5.47 24.51
C THR A 203 16.19 -6.38 24.40
N VAL A 204 17.37 -5.82 24.67
CA VAL A 204 18.59 -6.64 24.84
C VAL A 204 18.55 -7.12 26.28
N PRO A 205 18.69 -8.43 26.52
CA PRO A 205 18.73 -8.99 27.88
C PRO A 205 19.93 -8.51 28.69
#